data_7ee6648940bf2ae35e5d7d8e2cf77071
#
_entry.id   7ee6648940bf2ae35e5d7d8e2cf77071
#
_cell.length_a   1.000
_cell.length_b   1.000
_cell.length_c   1.000
_cell.angle_alpha   90.00
_cell.angle_beta   90.00
_cell.angle_gamma   90.00
#
_symmetry.space_group_name_H-M   'P 1'
#
loop_
_entity.id
_entity.type
_entity.pdbx_description
1 polymer ?
#
loop_
_entity_poly.entity_id
_entity_poly.type
_entity_poly.pdbx_seq_one_letter_code
_entity_poly.pdbx_strand_id
1 'polypeptide(L)'
;MCLDNNNRVKLQPEVTLAGSDYINASFVSGYVCPNEFIATQGPLASTVADFWRMIWETGTRTIAMLTQCYEKGRIRCHKYWPEDNKLMTVFSDILISKVSEEVYPDWTVRTLKVERHGQYILVNHFNYTSWPEHGVPESCSTLIKFVKAVRAHRHDNTTIVVHCSAGVGRTGVFIALDHLIQHVRDHDFVDIYGLVAELRSERMCMVQNLAQYIFLHQSTLELITNKGQSIWFVNYSALEKMDSLDAMEAVGFRTPPDIKCE
;
A
#
# COMPACT_ATOMS: atom_id res chain seq x y z
N MET A 1 -11.26 -4.85 -14.22
CA MET A 1 -10.97 -5.52 -12.94
C MET A 1 -12.26 -5.53 -12.15
N CYS A 2 -12.78 -6.72 -11.83
CA CYS A 2 -14.00 -6.81 -11.01
C CYS A 2 -13.58 -6.56 -9.56
N LEU A 3 -14.19 -5.57 -8.90
CA LEU A 3 -14.04 -5.36 -7.46
C LEU A 3 -15.03 -6.29 -6.74
N ASP A 4 -14.60 -6.89 -5.64
CA ASP A 4 -15.54 -7.53 -4.73
C ASP A 4 -16.40 -6.45 -4.09
N ASN A 5 -17.72 -6.61 -4.18
CA ASN A 5 -18.67 -5.64 -3.63
C ASN A 5 -18.62 -5.53 -2.10
N ASN A 6 -18.07 -6.53 -1.40
CA ASN A 6 -17.96 -6.53 0.04
C ASN A 6 -16.88 -5.55 0.55
N ASN A 7 -15.75 -5.49 -0.18
CA ASN A 7 -14.61 -4.66 0.21
C ASN A 7 -14.50 -3.35 -0.60
N ARG A 8 -15.40 -3.13 -1.56
CA ARG A 8 -15.38 -1.92 -2.38
C ARG A 8 -15.65 -0.67 -1.56
N VAL A 9 -14.83 0.36 -1.71
CA VAL A 9 -15.16 1.70 -1.22
C VAL A 9 -16.35 2.23 -2.02
N LYS A 10 -17.37 2.70 -1.32
CA LYS A 10 -18.57 3.33 -1.91
C LYS A 10 -18.58 4.79 -1.55
N LEU A 11 -18.61 5.65 -2.56
CA LEU A 11 -18.80 7.09 -2.38
C LEU A 11 -20.29 7.37 -2.07
N GLN A 12 -20.55 8.47 -1.40
CA GLN A 12 -21.92 8.93 -1.24
C GLN A 12 -22.54 9.25 -2.61
N PRO A 13 -23.66 8.63 -3.00
CA PRO A 13 -24.22 8.84 -4.33
C PRO A 13 -24.70 10.28 -4.51
N GLU A 14 -24.40 10.84 -5.66
CA GLU A 14 -24.98 12.13 -6.07
C GLU A 14 -26.40 11.91 -6.61
N VAL A 15 -27.34 12.71 -6.13
CA VAL A 15 -28.78 12.54 -6.38
C VAL A 15 -29.14 12.50 -7.87
N THR A 16 -28.33 13.13 -8.72
CA THR A 16 -28.62 13.29 -10.16
C THR A 16 -27.83 12.36 -11.06
N LEU A 17 -26.88 11.57 -10.53
CA LEU A 17 -25.95 10.79 -11.35
C LEU A 17 -25.91 9.33 -10.93
N ALA A 18 -26.49 8.44 -11.76
CA ALA A 18 -26.43 6.99 -11.54
C ALA A 18 -24.98 6.50 -11.59
N GLY A 19 -24.57 5.65 -10.63
CA GLY A 19 -23.22 5.10 -10.56
C GLY A 19 -22.17 6.06 -9.98
N SER A 20 -22.57 7.21 -9.45
CA SER A 20 -21.68 8.18 -8.82
C SER A 20 -21.06 7.70 -7.49
N ASP A 21 -21.50 6.53 -6.98
CA ASP A 21 -20.94 5.85 -5.82
C ASP A 21 -19.69 5.01 -6.16
N TYR A 22 -19.34 4.90 -7.45
CA TYR A 22 -18.27 4.01 -7.89
C TYR A 22 -16.89 4.69 -7.85
N ILE A 23 -15.95 4.02 -7.22
CA ILE A 23 -14.51 4.26 -7.35
C ILE A 23 -13.78 2.91 -7.37
N ASN A 24 -12.70 2.79 -8.16
CA ASN A 24 -11.86 1.59 -8.18
C ASN A 24 -10.94 1.56 -6.97
N ALA A 25 -11.50 1.31 -5.80
CA ALA A 25 -10.84 1.26 -4.52
C ALA A 25 -11.45 0.16 -3.64
N SER A 26 -10.62 -0.48 -2.83
CA SER A 26 -11.03 -1.53 -1.88
C SER A 26 -10.45 -1.24 -0.50
N PHE A 27 -11.24 -1.46 0.54
CA PHE A 27 -10.71 -1.60 1.89
C PHE A 27 -9.85 -2.86 1.96
N VAL A 28 -8.73 -2.76 2.65
CA VAL A 28 -7.78 -3.85 2.85
C VAL A 28 -7.36 -3.83 4.31
N SER A 29 -7.32 -5.01 4.93
CA SER A 29 -6.92 -5.18 6.32
C SER A 29 -5.43 -4.92 6.52
N GLY A 30 -5.09 -4.32 7.65
CA GLY A 30 -3.73 -4.24 8.16
C GLY A 30 -3.44 -5.37 9.14
N TYR A 31 -2.28 -5.31 9.79
CA TYR A 31 -1.83 -6.34 10.72
C TYR A 31 -2.78 -6.55 11.91
N VAL A 32 -3.30 -5.48 12.51
CA VAL A 32 -4.19 -5.56 13.68
C VAL A 32 -5.54 -4.88 13.48
N CYS A 33 -5.70 -4.11 12.40
CA CYS A 33 -6.90 -3.33 12.17
C CYS A 33 -7.55 -3.72 10.85
N PRO A 34 -8.80 -4.20 10.85
CA PRO A 34 -9.56 -4.35 9.61
C PRO A 34 -9.74 -2.98 8.96
N ASN A 35 -9.75 -2.95 7.62
CA ASN A 35 -9.91 -1.71 6.84
C ASN A 35 -8.87 -0.62 7.13
N GLU A 36 -7.68 -1.00 7.58
CA GLU A 36 -6.59 -0.05 7.85
C GLU A 36 -6.15 0.68 6.59
N PHE A 37 -6.24 0.01 5.45
CA PHE A 37 -5.85 0.54 4.15
C PHE A 37 -7.02 0.68 3.18
N ILE A 38 -6.87 1.61 2.25
CA ILE A 38 -7.61 1.66 1.01
C ILE A 38 -6.61 1.48 -0.13
N ALA A 39 -6.71 0.36 -0.83
CA ALA A 39 -5.92 0.10 -2.03
C ALA A 39 -6.70 0.60 -3.26
N THR A 40 -6.11 1.50 -4.04
CA THR A 40 -6.78 2.12 -5.19
C THR A 40 -5.85 2.26 -6.38
N GLN A 41 -6.43 2.39 -7.56
CA GLN A 41 -5.66 2.81 -8.74
C GLN A 41 -5.20 4.27 -8.61
N GLY A 42 -4.14 4.64 -9.33
CA GLY A 42 -3.81 6.05 -9.55
C GLY A 42 -4.98 6.74 -10.26
N PRO A 43 -5.40 7.93 -9.82
CA PRO A 43 -6.50 8.64 -10.45
C PRO A 43 -6.19 8.99 -11.90
N LEU A 44 -7.21 8.93 -12.73
CA LEU A 44 -7.24 9.41 -14.10
C LEU A 44 -7.70 10.87 -14.12
N ALA A 45 -7.48 11.59 -15.22
CA ALA A 45 -7.98 12.96 -15.35
C ALA A 45 -9.48 13.08 -15.07
N SER A 46 -10.26 12.06 -15.46
CA SER A 46 -11.71 11.99 -15.25
C SER A 46 -12.12 11.55 -13.84
N THR A 47 -11.22 11.02 -13.01
CA THR A 47 -11.55 10.44 -11.69
C THR A 47 -10.83 11.11 -10.52
N VAL A 48 -10.06 12.19 -10.77
CA VAL A 48 -9.38 12.92 -9.69
C VAL A 48 -10.37 13.51 -8.70
N ALA A 49 -11.50 14.00 -9.15
CA ALA A 49 -12.54 14.53 -8.27
C ALA A 49 -13.08 13.43 -7.34
N ASP A 50 -13.38 12.24 -7.87
CA ASP A 50 -13.84 11.10 -7.09
C ASP A 50 -12.76 10.59 -6.11
N PHE A 51 -11.49 10.63 -6.51
CA PHE A 51 -10.37 10.32 -5.62
C PHE A 51 -10.34 11.25 -4.40
N TRP A 52 -10.49 12.56 -4.60
CA TRP A 52 -10.54 13.51 -3.49
C TRP A 52 -11.82 13.42 -2.67
N ARG A 53 -12.96 13.09 -3.30
CA ARG A 53 -14.21 12.75 -2.57
C ARG A 53 -13.98 11.54 -1.66
N MET A 54 -13.33 10.49 -2.14
CA MET A 54 -12.97 9.33 -1.31
C MET A 54 -12.12 9.73 -0.11
N ILE A 55 -11.05 10.51 -0.32
CA ILE A 55 -10.18 11.01 0.76
C ILE A 55 -11.00 11.77 1.81
N TRP A 56 -11.90 12.65 1.36
CA TRP A 56 -12.75 13.44 2.23
C TRP A 56 -13.75 12.59 3.00
N GLU A 57 -14.50 11.74 2.32
CA GLU A 57 -15.58 10.94 2.90
C GLU A 57 -15.07 9.86 3.86
N THR A 58 -13.89 9.32 3.62
CA THR A 58 -13.24 8.34 4.52
C THR A 58 -12.43 8.98 5.64
N GLY A 59 -12.27 10.30 5.65
CA GLY A 59 -11.45 11.00 6.63
C GLY A 59 -9.95 10.66 6.55
N THR A 60 -9.49 10.17 5.39
CA THR A 60 -8.09 9.79 5.17
C THR A 60 -7.14 10.97 5.39
N ARG A 61 -6.05 10.73 6.12
CA ARG A 61 -5.00 11.73 6.45
C ARG A 61 -3.62 11.39 5.89
N THR A 62 -3.46 10.19 5.31
CA THR A 62 -2.19 9.70 4.80
C THR A 62 -2.39 9.01 3.46
N ILE A 63 -1.62 9.41 2.45
CA ILE A 63 -1.59 8.80 1.12
C ILE A 63 -0.17 8.31 0.85
N ALA A 64 -0.03 7.04 0.45
CA ALA A 64 1.20 6.45 -0.06
C ALA A 64 1.07 6.21 -1.57
N MET A 65 1.81 6.97 -2.36
CA MET A 65 1.88 6.87 -3.81
C MET A 65 3.17 6.16 -4.23
N LEU A 66 3.06 5.05 -4.94
CA LEU A 66 4.18 4.16 -5.30
C LEU A 66 4.56 4.22 -6.79
N THR A 67 4.17 5.26 -7.46
CA THR A 67 4.45 5.49 -8.88
C THR A 67 4.80 6.96 -9.10
N GLN A 68 5.48 7.25 -10.20
CA GLN A 68 5.51 8.62 -10.72
C GLN A 68 4.25 8.86 -11.56
N CYS A 69 3.91 10.12 -11.82
CA CYS A 69 2.79 10.44 -12.72
C CYS A 69 3.07 9.96 -14.15
N TYR A 70 4.32 10.03 -14.56
CA TYR A 70 4.78 9.67 -15.90
C TYR A 70 5.99 8.74 -15.82
N GLU A 71 5.89 7.56 -16.43
CA GLU A 71 6.96 6.57 -16.51
C GLU A 71 7.07 6.07 -17.95
N LYS A 72 8.29 6.13 -18.55
CA LYS A 72 8.63 5.68 -19.92
C LYS A 72 7.58 6.05 -20.99
N GLY A 73 7.29 7.33 -21.10
CA GLY A 73 6.39 7.80 -22.15
C GLY A 73 4.90 7.52 -21.91
N ARG A 74 4.52 7.04 -20.70
CA ARG A 74 3.12 6.71 -20.37
C ARG A 74 2.69 7.40 -19.08
N ILE A 75 1.48 7.94 -19.08
CA ILE A 75 0.82 8.42 -17.87
C ILE A 75 0.43 7.21 -17.03
N ARG A 76 0.94 7.16 -15.80
CA ARG A 76 0.63 6.11 -14.81
C ARG A 76 -0.40 6.56 -13.80
N CYS A 77 -0.43 7.88 -13.55
CA CYS A 77 -1.34 8.52 -12.61
C CYS A 77 -1.49 9.97 -13.03
N HIS A 78 -2.69 10.51 -13.04
CA HIS A 78 -2.88 11.94 -13.21
C HIS A 78 -2.43 12.66 -11.95
N LYS A 79 -1.72 13.81 -12.11
CA LYS A 79 -1.30 14.62 -10.97
C LYS A 79 -2.55 15.22 -10.30
N TYR A 80 -2.71 14.96 -9.02
CA TYR A 80 -3.90 15.33 -8.26
C TYR A 80 -3.62 16.35 -7.14
N TRP A 81 -2.43 16.92 -7.13
CA TRP A 81 -2.03 18.03 -6.28
C TRP A 81 -1.61 19.22 -7.16
N PRO A 82 -1.53 20.46 -6.61
CA PRO A 82 -1.19 21.64 -7.40
C PRO A 82 0.14 21.50 -8.14
N GLU A 83 0.19 22.04 -9.36
CA GLU A 83 1.45 22.22 -10.11
C GLU A 83 2.39 23.14 -9.35
N ASP A 84 3.70 23.04 -9.62
CA ASP A 84 4.72 23.76 -8.85
C ASP A 84 4.60 25.29 -8.96
N ASN A 85 4.00 25.76 -10.04
CA ASN A 85 3.72 27.17 -10.29
C ASN A 85 2.34 27.64 -9.78
N LYS A 86 1.57 26.75 -9.12
CA LYS A 86 0.24 27.03 -8.58
C LYS A 86 0.21 26.81 -7.09
N LEU A 87 -0.41 27.73 -6.36
CA LEU A 87 -0.62 27.61 -4.92
C LEU A 87 -1.74 26.60 -4.59
N MET A 88 -2.73 26.49 -5.47
CA MET A 88 -3.92 25.67 -5.26
C MET A 88 -4.51 25.17 -6.58
N THR A 89 -5.29 24.10 -6.49
CA THR A 89 -6.05 23.54 -7.60
C THR A 89 -7.43 23.09 -7.08
N VAL A 90 -8.48 23.28 -7.88
CA VAL A 90 -9.84 22.87 -7.55
C VAL A 90 -10.20 21.62 -8.36
N PHE A 91 -10.76 20.62 -7.69
CA PHE A 91 -11.33 19.42 -8.29
C PHE A 91 -12.79 19.30 -7.84
N SER A 92 -13.73 19.62 -8.73
CA SER A 92 -15.15 19.77 -8.41
C SER A 92 -15.35 20.83 -7.30
N ASP A 93 -15.84 20.44 -6.12
CA ASP A 93 -16.06 21.29 -4.94
C ASP A 93 -14.96 21.20 -3.88
N ILE A 94 -13.84 20.53 -4.20
CA ILE A 94 -12.71 20.33 -3.29
C ILE A 94 -11.50 21.18 -3.75
N LEU A 95 -11.01 22.01 -2.85
CA LEU A 95 -9.82 22.84 -3.05
C LEU A 95 -8.61 22.16 -2.41
N ILE A 96 -7.55 21.99 -3.20
CA ILE A 96 -6.28 21.42 -2.75
C ILE A 96 -5.21 22.49 -2.78
N SER A 97 -4.52 22.69 -1.65
CA SER A 97 -3.37 23.58 -1.53
C SER A 97 -2.14 22.80 -1.06
N LYS A 98 -0.98 23.06 -1.63
CA LYS A 98 0.30 22.50 -1.17
C LYS A 98 0.86 23.39 -0.06
N VAL A 99 0.89 22.88 1.18
CA VAL A 99 1.38 23.59 2.37
C VAL A 99 2.90 23.49 2.48
N SER A 100 3.44 22.27 2.29
CA SER A 100 4.88 22.02 2.32
C SER A 100 5.26 20.89 1.37
N GLU A 101 6.55 20.84 1.01
CA GLU A 101 7.13 19.77 0.23
C GLU A 101 8.57 19.54 0.69
N GLU A 102 8.91 18.31 1.00
CA GLU A 102 10.26 17.86 1.37
C GLU A 102 10.70 16.76 0.43
N VAL A 103 11.83 16.96 -0.25
CA VAL A 103 12.36 16.01 -1.23
C VAL A 103 13.51 15.23 -0.61
N TYR A 104 13.34 13.91 -0.54
CA TYR A 104 14.38 12.95 -0.14
C TYR A 104 14.88 12.19 -1.39
N PRO A 105 16.02 11.50 -1.30
CA PRO A 105 16.58 10.78 -2.46
C PRO A 105 15.60 9.80 -3.12
N ASP A 106 14.79 9.09 -2.33
CA ASP A 106 13.93 8.00 -2.80
C ASP A 106 12.44 8.31 -2.77
N TRP A 107 12.04 9.37 -2.08
CA TRP A 107 10.63 9.80 -2.01
C TRP A 107 10.50 11.29 -1.72
N THR A 108 9.31 11.80 -1.97
CA THR A 108 8.93 13.17 -1.60
C THR A 108 7.75 13.12 -0.64
N VAL A 109 7.78 13.98 0.38
CA VAL A 109 6.66 14.14 1.33
C VAL A 109 6.04 15.51 1.11
N ARG A 110 4.71 15.55 0.98
CA ARG A 110 3.93 16.79 0.85
C ARG A 110 2.89 16.85 1.94
N THR A 111 2.69 18.02 2.52
CA THR A 111 1.49 18.31 3.30
C THR A 111 0.50 19.06 2.41
N LEU A 112 -0.65 18.44 2.19
CA LEU A 112 -1.73 18.98 1.38
C LEU A 112 -2.88 19.42 2.28
N LYS A 113 -3.35 20.64 2.11
CA LYS A 113 -4.61 21.13 2.71
C LYS A 113 -5.73 20.81 1.74
N VAL A 114 -6.69 20.01 2.19
CA VAL A 114 -7.88 19.61 1.44
C VAL A 114 -9.07 20.35 2.07
N GLU A 115 -9.72 21.20 1.30
CA GLU A 115 -10.78 22.09 1.79
C GLU A 115 -12.07 21.83 1.02
N ARG A 116 -13.17 21.71 1.74
CA ARG A 116 -14.53 21.51 1.20
C ARG A 116 -15.55 22.19 2.11
N HIS A 117 -16.46 22.97 1.53
CA HIS A 117 -17.55 23.64 2.26
C HIS A 117 -17.08 24.43 3.51
N GLY A 118 -15.94 25.12 3.41
CA GLY A 118 -15.39 25.92 4.50
C GLY A 118 -14.71 25.13 5.63
N GLN A 119 -14.66 23.80 5.52
CA GLN A 119 -13.90 22.93 6.41
C GLN A 119 -12.64 22.45 5.71
N TYR A 120 -11.60 22.10 6.47
CA TYR A 120 -10.38 21.54 5.89
C TYR A 120 -9.80 20.41 6.72
N ILE A 121 -9.03 19.58 6.03
CA ILE A 121 -8.18 18.55 6.62
C ILE A 121 -6.76 18.69 6.07
N LEU A 122 -5.77 18.28 6.85
CA LEU A 122 -4.40 18.12 6.38
C LEU A 122 -4.15 16.66 6.03
N VAL A 123 -3.55 16.44 4.87
CA VAL A 123 -3.22 15.12 4.34
C VAL A 123 -1.73 15.05 4.07
N ASN A 124 -1.05 14.07 4.66
CA ASN A 124 0.34 13.74 4.37
C ASN A 124 0.40 12.86 3.12
N HIS A 125 1.08 13.33 2.09
CA HIS A 125 1.26 12.66 0.82
C HIS A 125 2.71 12.20 0.68
N PHE A 126 2.94 10.89 0.72
CA PHE A 126 4.22 10.24 0.56
C PHE A 126 4.31 9.66 -0.85
N ASN A 127 5.21 10.18 -1.66
CA ASN A 127 5.41 9.72 -3.03
C ASN A 127 6.77 9.03 -3.17
N TYR A 128 6.78 7.71 -3.24
CA TYR A 128 7.99 6.93 -3.52
C TYR A 128 8.37 7.08 -4.99
N THR A 129 9.53 7.65 -5.26
CA THR A 129 9.98 8.04 -6.63
C THR A 129 11.01 7.10 -7.22
N SER A 130 11.65 6.25 -6.40
CA SER A 130 12.74 5.33 -6.79
C SER A 130 12.27 3.92 -7.17
N TRP A 131 10.96 3.69 -7.35
CA TRP A 131 10.50 2.39 -7.85
C TRP A 131 10.83 2.27 -9.34
N PRO A 132 11.64 1.28 -9.77
CA PRO A 132 11.95 1.10 -11.17
C PRO A 132 10.68 0.74 -11.95
N GLU A 133 10.60 1.15 -13.21
CA GLU A 133 9.42 0.87 -14.03
C GLU A 133 9.15 -0.62 -14.18
N HIS A 134 10.21 -1.40 -14.32
CA HIS A 134 10.15 -2.87 -14.37
C HIS A 134 10.78 -3.46 -13.12
N GLY A 135 10.15 -4.53 -12.61
CA GLY A 135 10.67 -5.26 -11.48
C GLY A 135 10.31 -4.64 -10.12
N VAL A 136 11.27 -4.64 -9.25
CA VAL A 136 11.17 -4.25 -7.84
C VAL A 136 12.32 -3.31 -7.47
N PRO A 137 12.27 -2.58 -6.34
CA PRO A 137 13.41 -1.79 -5.88
C PRO A 137 14.67 -2.65 -5.73
N GLU A 138 15.83 -2.08 -6.04
CA GLU A 138 17.12 -2.79 -5.90
C GLU A 138 17.45 -3.08 -4.44
N SER A 139 17.03 -2.20 -3.52
CA SER A 139 17.26 -2.33 -2.09
C SER A 139 15.95 -2.52 -1.33
N CYS A 140 15.86 -3.62 -0.60
CA CYS A 140 14.75 -3.87 0.33
C CYS A 140 14.71 -2.80 1.42
N SER A 141 15.88 -2.38 1.95
CA SER A 141 15.96 -1.45 3.07
C SER A 141 15.35 -0.08 2.74
N THR A 142 15.45 0.37 1.48
CA THR A 142 14.88 1.65 1.06
C THR A 142 13.36 1.63 1.14
N LEU A 143 12.71 0.57 0.62
CA LEU A 143 11.25 0.45 0.71
C LEU A 143 10.81 0.20 2.15
N ILE A 144 11.55 -0.59 2.94
CA ILE A 144 11.29 -0.78 4.38
C ILE A 144 11.29 0.57 5.12
N LYS A 145 12.29 1.43 4.85
CA LYS A 145 12.35 2.77 5.45
C LYS A 145 11.16 3.62 5.05
N PHE A 146 10.77 3.58 3.78
CA PHE A 146 9.60 4.31 3.30
C PHE A 146 8.31 3.84 3.98
N VAL A 147 8.07 2.52 4.06
CA VAL A 147 6.89 1.96 4.76
C VAL A 147 6.86 2.40 6.21
N LYS A 148 7.99 2.34 6.92
CA LYS A 148 8.11 2.81 8.31
C LYS A 148 7.84 4.31 8.43
N ALA A 149 8.32 5.13 7.48
CA ALA A 149 8.07 6.56 7.48
C ALA A 149 6.59 6.89 7.31
N VAL A 150 5.90 6.22 6.37
CA VAL A 150 4.44 6.35 6.18
C VAL A 150 3.69 5.96 7.46
N ARG A 151 4.04 4.83 8.06
CA ARG A 151 3.40 4.34 9.30
C ARG A 151 3.61 5.29 10.48
N ALA A 152 4.78 5.89 10.61
CA ALA A 152 5.08 6.86 11.68
C ALA A 152 4.21 8.14 11.61
N HIS A 153 3.68 8.46 10.43
CA HIS A 153 2.79 9.60 10.19
C HIS A 153 1.30 9.20 10.08
N ARG A 154 0.98 7.96 10.48
CA ARG A 154 -0.41 7.52 10.57
C ARG A 154 -1.13 8.29 11.66
N HIS A 155 -2.32 8.75 11.37
CA HIS A 155 -3.24 9.29 12.36
C HIS A 155 -4.13 8.17 12.91
N ASP A 156 -4.34 8.15 14.22
CA ASP A 156 -5.21 7.16 14.87
C ASP A 156 -6.62 7.18 14.27
N ASN A 157 -7.17 5.98 14.11
CA ASN A 157 -8.52 5.77 13.56
C ASN A 157 -8.77 6.32 12.15
N THR A 158 -7.71 6.55 11.35
CA THR A 158 -7.86 6.92 9.94
C THR A 158 -7.26 5.85 9.03
N THR A 159 -7.86 5.68 7.85
CA THR A 159 -7.32 4.79 6.82
C THR A 159 -6.11 5.42 6.13
N ILE A 160 -5.19 4.58 5.67
CA ILE A 160 -4.08 4.97 4.79
C ILE A 160 -4.49 4.60 3.36
N VAL A 161 -4.54 5.57 2.46
CA VAL A 161 -4.73 5.29 1.04
C VAL A 161 -3.39 4.92 0.41
N VAL A 162 -3.34 3.77 -0.26
CA VAL A 162 -2.15 3.29 -0.97
C VAL A 162 -2.50 3.09 -2.44
N HIS A 163 -1.72 3.69 -3.32
CA HIS A 163 -1.91 3.50 -4.76
C HIS A 163 -0.61 3.45 -5.55
N CYS A 164 -0.70 2.84 -6.71
CA CYS A 164 0.30 2.92 -7.77
C CYS A 164 -0.40 3.29 -9.09
N SER A 165 -0.16 2.63 -10.20
CA SER A 165 -0.94 2.80 -11.43
C SER A 165 -2.25 2.01 -11.36
N ALA A 166 -2.19 0.69 -11.23
CA ALA A 166 -3.38 -0.19 -11.15
C ALA A 166 -3.89 -0.42 -9.72
N GLY A 167 -3.09 -0.10 -8.69
CA GLY A 167 -3.46 -0.29 -7.29
C GLY A 167 -3.46 -1.75 -6.83
N VAL A 168 -2.56 -2.59 -7.37
CA VAL A 168 -2.49 -4.02 -7.04
C VAL A 168 -1.06 -4.53 -6.83
N GLY A 169 -0.13 -4.26 -7.74
CA GLY A 169 1.24 -4.81 -7.68
C GLY A 169 2.07 -4.14 -6.57
N ARG A 170 2.60 -2.94 -6.86
CA ARG A 170 3.39 -2.13 -5.89
C ARG A 170 2.58 -1.84 -4.63
N THR A 171 1.29 -1.60 -4.76
CA THR A 171 0.35 -1.41 -3.65
C THR A 171 0.28 -2.64 -2.76
N GLY A 172 0.15 -3.83 -3.34
CA GLY A 172 0.16 -5.09 -2.59
C GLY A 172 1.47 -5.34 -1.87
N VAL A 173 2.60 -5.04 -2.51
CA VAL A 173 3.93 -5.15 -1.87
C VAL A 173 4.05 -4.21 -0.67
N PHE A 174 3.60 -2.96 -0.78
CA PHE A 174 3.64 -1.99 0.32
C PHE A 174 2.82 -2.48 1.51
N ILE A 175 1.56 -2.88 1.29
CA ILE A 175 0.66 -3.32 2.36
C ILE A 175 1.17 -4.61 3.01
N ALA A 176 1.62 -5.59 2.20
CA ALA A 176 2.22 -6.81 2.72
C ALA A 176 3.47 -6.52 3.55
N LEU A 177 4.33 -5.62 3.10
CA LEU A 177 5.55 -5.27 3.82
C LEU A 177 5.25 -4.53 5.13
N ASP A 178 4.26 -3.65 5.15
CA ASP A 178 3.79 -3.01 6.37
C ASP A 178 3.29 -4.03 7.41
N HIS A 179 2.53 -5.02 6.95
CA HIS A 179 2.08 -6.15 7.79
C HIS A 179 3.27 -6.94 8.33
N LEU A 180 4.21 -7.35 7.46
CA LEU A 180 5.38 -8.16 7.82
C LEU A 180 6.31 -7.43 8.79
N ILE A 181 6.51 -6.12 8.66
CA ILE A 181 7.31 -5.32 9.60
C ILE A 181 6.76 -5.41 11.02
N GLN A 182 5.45 -5.44 11.19
CA GLN A 182 4.81 -5.57 12.48
C GLN A 182 4.78 -7.03 12.94
N HIS A 183 4.45 -7.96 12.05
CA HIS A 183 4.35 -9.38 12.36
C HIS A 183 5.66 -9.96 12.89
N VAL A 184 6.81 -9.69 12.23
CA VAL A 184 8.12 -10.17 12.69
C VAL A 184 8.55 -9.54 14.02
N ARG A 185 7.94 -8.45 14.47
CA ARG A 185 8.18 -7.87 15.79
C ARG A 185 7.53 -8.71 16.88
N ASP A 186 6.34 -9.24 16.60
CA ASP A 186 5.45 -9.82 17.59
C ASP A 186 5.45 -11.37 17.55
N HIS A 187 5.98 -11.97 16.48
CA HIS A 187 6.00 -13.41 16.24
C HIS A 187 7.36 -13.92 15.79
N ASP A 188 7.61 -15.20 15.98
CA ASP A 188 8.81 -15.94 15.58
C ASP A 188 8.62 -16.75 14.28
N PHE A 189 7.51 -16.57 13.60
CA PHE A 189 7.21 -17.18 12.31
C PHE A 189 6.63 -16.16 11.31
N VAL A 190 6.67 -16.47 10.04
CA VAL A 190 6.01 -15.71 8.97
C VAL A 190 5.36 -16.63 7.95
N ASP A 191 4.15 -16.30 7.50
CA ASP A 191 3.45 -16.93 6.38
C ASP A 191 3.19 -15.89 5.29
N ILE A 192 4.13 -15.74 4.38
CA ILE A 192 4.00 -14.79 3.27
C ILE A 192 2.96 -15.25 2.25
N TYR A 193 2.81 -16.56 2.07
CA TYR A 193 1.81 -17.10 1.15
C TYR A 193 0.39 -16.83 1.65
N GLY A 194 0.11 -17.15 2.91
CA GLY A 194 -1.19 -16.88 3.55
C GLY A 194 -1.52 -15.41 3.53
N LEU A 195 -0.57 -14.53 3.88
CA LEU A 195 -0.75 -13.10 3.81
C LEU A 195 -1.13 -12.62 2.40
N VAL A 196 -0.43 -13.06 1.36
CA VAL A 196 -0.74 -12.66 -0.01
C VAL A 196 -2.09 -13.22 -0.46
N ALA A 197 -2.46 -14.44 -0.03
CA ALA A 197 -3.76 -15.03 -0.32
C ALA A 197 -4.89 -14.20 0.34
N GLU A 198 -4.71 -13.79 1.59
CA GLU A 198 -5.65 -12.91 2.31
C GLU A 198 -5.81 -11.56 1.60
N LEU A 199 -4.73 -10.87 1.27
CA LEU A 199 -4.79 -9.61 0.52
C LEU A 199 -5.52 -9.77 -0.82
N ARG A 200 -5.33 -10.91 -1.51
CA ARG A 200 -6.02 -11.21 -2.78
C ARG A 200 -7.50 -11.49 -2.62
N SER A 201 -7.95 -11.96 -1.45
CA SER A 201 -9.38 -12.10 -1.15
C SER A 201 -10.08 -10.75 -0.99
N GLU A 202 -9.36 -9.72 -0.51
CA GLU A 202 -9.89 -8.37 -0.32
C GLU A 202 -9.79 -7.51 -1.59
N ARG A 203 -8.69 -7.65 -2.33
CA ARG A 203 -8.51 -7.00 -3.64
C ARG A 203 -7.74 -7.90 -4.59
N MET A 204 -8.37 -8.25 -5.71
CA MET A 204 -7.81 -9.15 -6.72
C MET A 204 -6.43 -8.70 -7.19
N CYS A 205 -5.54 -9.67 -7.45
CA CYS A 205 -4.20 -9.47 -8.00
C CYS A 205 -3.20 -8.70 -7.12
N MET A 206 -3.46 -8.57 -5.82
CA MET A 206 -2.46 -8.00 -4.91
C MET A 206 -1.15 -8.80 -4.99
N VAL A 207 0.01 -8.10 -5.03
CA VAL A 207 1.33 -8.70 -5.34
C VAL A 207 1.28 -9.41 -6.70
N GLN A 208 1.37 -8.63 -7.77
CA GLN A 208 0.92 -8.99 -9.11
C GLN A 208 1.79 -10.02 -9.83
N ASN A 209 3.08 -10.12 -9.50
CA ASN A 209 4.02 -10.97 -10.21
C ASN A 209 5.05 -11.64 -9.27
N LEU A 210 5.76 -12.65 -9.83
CA LEU A 210 6.73 -13.43 -9.09
C LEU A 210 7.88 -12.59 -8.53
N ALA A 211 8.37 -11.60 -9.27
CA ALA A 211 9.46 -10.73 -8.79
C ALA A 211 9.05 -9.96 -7.53
N GLN A 212 7.82 -9.46 -7.48
CA GLN A 212 7.26 -8.79 -6.29
C GLN A 212 7.09 -9.77 -5.12
N TYR A 213 6.68 -11.00 -5.38
CA TYR A 213 6.55 -12.03 -4.37
C TYR A 213 7.91 -12.42 -3.77
N ILE A 214 8.92 -12.65 -4.62
CA ILE A 214 10.31 -12.90 -4.18
C ILE A 214 10.86 -11.73 -3.38
N PHE A 215 10.57 -10.50 -3.80
CA PHE A 215 11.01 -9.29 -3.09
C PHE A 215 10.45 -9.22 -1.65
N LEU A 216 9.21 -9.67 -1.43
CA LEU A 216 8.66 -9.78 -0.07
C LEU A 216 9.46 -10.75 0.80
N HIS A 217 9.87 -11.92 0.26
CA HIS A 217 10.71 -12.86 0.98
C HIS A 217 12.09 -12.28 1.30
N GLN A 218 12.72 -11.61 0.34
CA GLN A 218 14.01 -10.93 0.54
C GLN A 218 13.91 -9.81 1.60
N SER A 219 12.87 -9.00 1.52
CA SER A 219 12.62 -7.93 2.50
C SER A 219 12.37 -8.48 3.90
N THR A 220 11.64 -9.58 4.00
CA THR A 220 11.39 -10.25 5.29
C THR A 220 12.68 -10.82 5.87
N LEU A 221 13.52 -11.46 5.04
CA LEU A 221 14.82 -11.97 5.47
C LEU A 221 15.70 -10.81 5.98
N GLU A 222 15.73 -9.67 5.31
CA GLU A 222 16.47 -8.49 5.77
C GLU A 222 15.95 -7.97 7.12
N LEU A 223 14.63 -7.94 7.31
CA LEU A 223 14.02 -7.55 8.58
C LEU A 223 14.45 -8.45 9.74
N ILE A 224 14.48 -9.76 9.50
CA ILE A 224 14.87 -10.79 10.48
C ILE A 224 16.36 -10.69 10.82
N THR A 225 17.20 -10.64 9.80
CA THR A 225 18.67 -10.56 9.96
C THR A 225 19.07 -9.32 10.75
N ASN A 226 18.47 -8.18 10.46
CA ASN A 226 18.76 -6.93 11.16
C ASN A 226 18.33 -6.94 12.64
N LYS A 227 17.46 -7.86 13.03
CA LYS A 227 17.01 -8.02 14.43
C LYS A 227 17.79 -9.07 15.21
N GLY A 228 18.62 -9.89 14.55
CA GLY A 228 19.32 -11.02 15.19
C GLY A 228 18.37 -12.10 15.72
N GLN A 229 17.18 -12.22 15.16
CA GLN A 229 16.15 -13.19 15.56
C GLN A 229 16.13 -14.37 14.61
N SER A 230 15.91 -15.59 15.16
CA SER A 230 15.54 -16.76 14.37
C SER A 230 14.03 -16.75 14.17
N ILE A 231 13.58 -16.71 12.92
CA ILE A 231 12.16 -16.73 12.56
C ILE A 231 11.90 -17.88 11.59
N TRP A 232 10.77 -18.58 11.79
CA TRP A 232 10.34 -19.68 10.94
C TRP A 232 9.51 -19.17 9.77
N PHE A 233 9.84 -19.61 8.55
CA PHE A 233 8.98 -19.42 7.39
C PHE A 233 7.97 -20.56 7.34
N VAL A 234 6.69 -20.25 7.45
CA VAL A 234 5.60 -21.22 7.43
C VAL A 234 4.81 -21.11 6.13
N ASN A 235 4.47 -22.26 5.56
CA ASN A 235 3.54 -22.33 4.45
C ASN A 235 2.31 -23.15 4.86
N TYR A 236 1.36 -22.52 5.55
CA TYR A 236 0.15 -23.18 6.05
C TYR A 236 -0.71 -23.81 4.95
N SER A 237 -0.73 -23.25 3.75
CA SER A 237 -1.52 -23.82 2.64
C SER A 237 -1.04 -25.19 2.18
N ALA A 238 0.22 -25.55 2.47
CA ALA A 238 0.74 -26.88 2.24
C ALA A 238 0.37 -27.87 3.36
N LEU A 239 0.16 -27.38 4.59
CA LEU A 239 -0.17 -28.19 5.76
C LEU A 239 -1.62 -28.72 5.74
N GLU A 240 -2.57 -27.98 5.16
CA GLU A 240 -3.98 -28.42 5.06
C GLU A 240 -4.16 -29.68 4.19
N LYS A 241 -3.16 -30.05 3.41
CA LYS A 241 -3.20 -31.22 2.51
C LYS A 241 -2.48 -32.46 3.04
N MET A 242 -1.98 -32.43 4.27
CA MET A 242 -1.09 -33.46 4.81
C MET A 242 -1.51 -33.92 6.21
N ASP A 243 -1.85 -35.21 6.33
CA ASP A 243 -2.45 -35.84 7.53
C ASP A 243 -1.44 -36.37 8.58
N SER A 244 -0.16 -36.00 8.57
CA SER A 244 0.80 -36.54 9.52
C SER A 244 1.96 -35.61 9.91
N LEU A 245 2.56 -35.88 11.08
CA LEU A 245 3.75 -35.20 11.59
C LEU A 245 4.96 -35.25 10.62
N ASP A 246 5.09 -36.32 9.83
CA ASP A 246 6.12 -36.45 8.78
C ASP A 246 5.99 -35.42 7.68
N ALA A 247 4.80 -34.84 7.54
CA ALA A 247 4.48 -33.77 6.63
C ALA A 247 5.09 -32.43 7.02
N MET A 248 5.24 -32.17 8.30
CA MET A 248 5.85 -30.92 8.79
C MET A 248 7.34 -30.85 8.46
N GLU A 249 8.05 -31.99 8.42
CA GLU A 249 9.44 -32.04 7.97
C GLU A 249 9.60 -31.93 6.46
N ALA A 250 8.65 -32.47 5.70
CA ALA A 250 8.69 -32.49 4.23
C ALA A 250 8.34 -31.11 3.59
N VAL A 251 7.56 -30.28 4.24
CA VAL A 251 7.06 -29.00 3.68
C VAL A 251 7.91 -27.81 4.10
N GLY A 252 9.12 -28.06 4.61
CA GLY A 252 10.12 -27.02 4.72
C GLY A 252 9.95 -26.11 5.92
N PHE A 253 9.72 -26.69 7.09
CA PHE A 253 10.27 -26.14 8.29
C PHE A 253 11.79 -26.21 8.16
N ARG A 254 12.35 -25.39 7.29
CA ARG A 254 13.77 -25.13 7.30
C ARG A 254 13.96 -23.96 8.25
N THR A 255 14.61 -24.26 9.36
CA THR A 255 15.45 -23.25 9.96
C THR A 255 16.20 -22.55 8.83
N PRO A 256 16.26 -21.23 8.75
CA PRO A 256 17.26 -20.57 7.94
C PRO A 256 18.57 -21.35 8.20
N PRO A 257 19.33 -21.77 7.17
CA PRO A 257 20.60 -22.41 7.40
C PRO A 257 21.33 -21.54 8.43
N ASP A 258 21.90 -22.17 9.46
CA ASP A 258 22.66 -21.48 10.49
C ASP A 258 23.48 -20.39 9.85
N ILE A 259 22.96 -19.18 9.84
CA ILE A 259 23.75 -17.99 9.51
C ILE A 259 24.57 -17.77 10.77
N LYS A 260 25.62 -18.59 10.89
CA LYS A 260 26.71 -18.24 11.78
C LYS A 260 27.31 -16.99 11.18
N CYS A 261 26.98 -15.85 11.81
CA CYS A 261 27.77 -14.66 11.64
C CYS A 261 29.17 -15.01 12.17
N GLU A 262 30.11 -15.26 11.26
CA GLU A 262 31.53 -15.04 11.52
C GLU A 262 31.87 -13.59 11.23
#